data_2dd6769fc131865b042a46ea51ef7242
#
_entry.id   2dd6769fc131865b042a46ea51ef7242
#
_cell.length_a   1.000
_cell.length_b   1.000
_cell.length_c   1.000
_cell.angle_alpha   90.00
_cell.angle_beta   90.00
_cell.angle_gamma   90.00
#
_symmetry.space_group_name_H-M   'P 1'
#
loop_
_entity.id
_entity.type
_entity.pdbx_description
1 polymer ?
#
loop_
_entity_poly.entity_id
_entity_poly.type
_entity_poly.pdbx_seq_one_letter_code
_entity_poly.pdbx_strand_id
1 'polypeptide(L)'
;MLDKEAIKELLSSRFSNDIHTKLSEIPLPCELKDTFKAAKRIKEAIQNDELIAVVGDYDVDGIVSTAIMAEFLTDMSANFIIKIPNRFKDGYGLNEDIVKELDHATLIITVDNGISANEAALICKQKGIDLIITDHHMPPPILPQAYAIINPKQANCPFPNIEICGAQVAWYLIGALKEVCELRNYDMAKFLDLLTLAIIADMMELRDLNRILVRLGLARINSSKRACFEAIKNYYNKEKFEFDDISFLIAPLINSAGRIDDATISYEFLRSRNLKEANGYLDKICEFNASRKAQEKALFESSQNDIDENEDIIVTWGNEWHEGVIGIVASRLAKKYKKPAIVFSIDGERAKGSARSVGKFDILSLIASQESLLCGYGGHKGAAGIVIESANLNKFKTAINQSCFLQELYDFSTNDEILGQINPEAIDYELIEILEFFEPYGQKNPRPLFELKGAMVKSAKRIGKEESHLKIILQKD
;
A
#
# COMPACT_ATOMS: atom_id res chain seq x y z
N MET A 1 18.13 29.09 -16.43
CA MET A 1 16.75 29.10 -15.92
C MET A 1 15.91 28.27 -16.85
N LEU A 2 15.04 27.43 -16.31
CA LEU A 2 14.13 26.63 -17.12
C LEU A 2 13.01 27.49 -17.69
N ASP A 3 12.75 27.33 -18.99
CA ASP A 3 11.52 27.75 -19.63
C ASP A 3 10.50 26.61 -19.70
N LYS A 4 9.30 26.85 -20.17
CA LYS A 4 8.22 25.89 -20.23
C LYS A 4 8.51 24.68 -21.11
N GLU A 5 9.20 24.86 -22.23
CA GLU A 5 9.58 23.77 -23.13
C GLU A 5 10.60 22.84 -22.45
N ALA A 6 11.64 23.40 -21.82
CA ALA A 6 12.60 22.60 -21.05
C ALA A 6 11.93 21.81 -19.89
N ILE A 7 10.96 22.43 -19.20
CA ILE A 7 10.18 21.74 -18.15
C ILE A 7 9.41 20.56 -18.75
N LYS A 8 8.73 20.77 -19.87
CA LYS A 8 7.96 19.75 -20.57
C LYS A 8 8.85 18.60 -21.07
N GLU A 9 10.02 18.90 -21.61
CA GLU A 9 11.01 17.90 -22.04
C GLU A 9 11.51 17.07 -20.86
N LEU A 10 11.90 17.72 -19.75
CA LEU A 10 12.35 17.03 -18.53
C LEU A 10 11.27 16.12 -17.94
N LEU A 11 10.03 16.59 -17.86
CA LEU A 11 8.92 15.77 -17.38
C LEU A 11 8.58 14.63 -18.33
N SER A 12 8.63 14.87 -19.66
CA SER A 12 8.42 13.85 -20.69
C SER A 12 9.48 12.74 -20.62
N SER A 13 10.73 13.10 -20.34
CA SER A 13 11.84 12.14 -20.24
C SER A 13 11.63 11.09 -19.16
N ARG A 14 10.87 11.41 -18.11
CA ARG A 14 10.50 10.46 -17.04
C ARG A 14 9.75 9.24 -17.58
N PHE A 15 9.03 9.39 -18.69
CA PHE A 15 8.16 8.39 -19.30
C PHE A 15 8.74 7.78 -20.58
N SER A 16 9.99 8.08 -20.92
CA SER A 16 10.62 7.60 -22.16
C SER A 16 10.71 6.10 -22.29
N ASN A 17 10.70 5.37 -21.16
CA ASN A 17 10.77 3.90 -21.11
C ASN A 17 9.39 3.24 -20.88
N ASP A 18 8.31 4.01 -20.83
CA ASP A 18 6.97 3.43 -20.67
C ASP A 18 6.57 2.74 -21.99
N ILE A 19 6.15 1.48 -21.87
CA ILE A 19 5.80 0.64 -23.03
C ILE A 19 4.34 0.87 -23.41
N HIS A 20 3.49 1.08 -22.40
CA HIS A 20 2.05 1.22 -22.58
C HIS A 20 1.62 2.66 -22.33
N THR A 21 0.78 3.18 -23.22
CA THR A 21 0.26 4.55 -23.12
C THR A 21 -1.26 4.62 -23.10
N LYS A 22 -1.93 3.52 -23.47
CA LYS A 22 -3.38 3.40 -23.56
C LYS A 22 -3.87 2.10 -22.94
N LEU A 23 -5.12 2.08 -22.50
CA LEU A 23 -5.76 0.90 -21.91
C LEU A 23 -5.82 -0.28 -22.90
N SER A 24 -5.89 -0.03 -24.21
CA SER A 24 -5.87 -1.08 -25.22
C SER A 24 -4.52 -1.76 -25.45
N GLU A 25 -3.47 -1.21 -24.86
CA GLU A 25 -2.08 -1.68 -25.00
C GLU A 25 -1.60 -2.44 -23.77
N ILE A 26 -2.37 -2.46 -22.67
CA ILE A 26 -1.95 -3.13 -21.43
C ILE A 26 -1.76 -4.63 -21.67
N PRO A 27 -0.88 -5.29 -20.91
CA PRO A 27 -0.62 -6.72 -21.02
C PRO A 27 -1.90 -7.54 -20.88
N LEU A 28 -1.97 -8.65 -21.60
CA LEU A 28 -3.12 -9.55 -21.52
C LEU A 28 -3.02 -10.47 -20.29
N PRO A 29 -4.16 -10.96 -19.75
CA PRO A 29 -4.16 -11.90 -18.63
C PRO A 29 -3.33 -13.17 -18.86
N CYS A 30 -3.19 -13.62 -20.12
CA CYS A 30 -2.40 -14.80 -20.46
C CYS A 30 -0.88 -14.60 -20.29
N GLU A 31 -0.41 -13.36 -20.21
CA GLU A 31 1.00 -13.05 -19.97
C GLU A 31 1.37 -13.18 -18.48
N LEU A 32 0.39 -13.18 -17.59
CA LEU A 32 0.63 -13.39 -16.16
C LEU A 32 0.54 -14.89 -15.86
N LYS A 33 1.66 -15.45 -15.38
CA LYS A 33 1.81 -16.89 -15.16
C LYS A 33 0.70 -17.50 -14.33
N ASP A 34 0.26 -18.69 -14.66
CA ASP A 34 -0.77 -19.51 -14.01
C ASP A 34 -2.19 -18.91 -14.00
N THR A 35 -2.41 -17.70 -14.55
CA THR A 35 -3.71 -17.02 -14.50
C THR A 35 -4.82 -17.84 -15.14
N PHE A 36 -4.58 -18.42 -16.33
CA PHE A 36 -5.58 -19.26 -17.01
C PHE A 36 -5.78 -20.63 -16.36
N LYS A 37 -4.74 -21.18 -15.72
CA LYS A 37 -4.84 -22.41 -14.92
C LYS A 37 -5.77 -22.19 -13.73
N ALA A 38 -5.57 -21.10 -13.01
CA ALA A 38 -6.43 -20.69 -11.90
C ALA A 38 -7.87 -20.40 -12.35
N ALA A 39 -8.04 -19.65 -13.45
CA ALA A 39 -9.35 -19.31 -13.97
C ALA A 39 -10.19 -20.55 -14.36
N LYS A 40 -9.57 -21.57 -14.95
CA LYS A 40 -10.26 -22.85 -15.27
C LYS A 40 -10.74 -23.55 -14.00
N ARG A 41 -9.88 -23.64 -12.96
CA ARG A 41 -10.25 -24.27 -11.68
C ARG A 41 -11.38 -23.51 -10.96
N ILE A 42 -11.34 -22.19 -10.98
CA ILE A 42 -12.41 -21.35 -10.38
C ILE A 42 -13.72 -21.55 -11.17
N LYS A 43 -13.67 -21.58 -12.51
CA LYS A 43 -14.85 -21.88 -13.33
C LYS A 43 -15.45 -23.25 -12.97
N GLU A 44 -14.63 -24.28 -12.81
CA GLU A 44 -15.07 -25.61 -12.38
C GLU A 44 -15.75 -25.56 -11.01
N ALA A 45 -15.17 -24.84 -10.05
CA ALA A 45 -15.76 -24.66 -8.72
C ALA A 45 -17.14 -23.99 -8.80
N ILE A 46 -17.27 -22.91 -9.60
CA ILE A 46 -18.55 -22.21 -9.79
C ILE A 46 -19.59 -23.15 -10.44
N GLN A 47 -19.20 -23.92 -11.46
CA GLN A 47 -20.11 -24.83 -12.16
C GLN A 47 -20.58 -25.99 -11.30
N ASN A 48 -19.76 -26.43 -10.35
CA ASN A 48 -20.06 -27.54 -9.44
C ASN A 48 -20.68 -27.06 -8.12
N ASP A 49 -20.96 -25.77 -7.97
CA ASP A 49 -21.45 -25.14 -6.70
C ASP A 49 -20.54 -25.44 -5.50
N GLU A 50 -19.23 -25.53 -5.74
CA GLU A 50 -18.24 -25.76 -4.69
C GLU A 50 -18.10 -24.51 -3.83
N LEU A 51 -17.86 -24.71 -2.51
CA LEU A 51 -17.59 -23.60 -1.62
C LEU A 51 -16.17 -23.04 -1.85
N ILE A 52 -16.09 -21.79 -2.26
CA ILE A 52 -14.86 -21.02 -2.48
C ILE A 52 -14.61 -20.12 -1.27
N ALA A 53 -13.45 -20.23 -0.63
CA ALA A 53 -13.02 -19.29 0.40
C ALA A 53 -12.05 -18.28 -0.23
N VAL A 54 -12.31 -16.98 -0.09
CA VAL A 54 -11.39 -15.90 -0.47
C VAL A 54 -10.75 -15.33 0.78
N VAL A 55 -9.42 -15.40 0.84
CA VAL A 55 -8.63 -14.92 1.98
C VAL A 55 -7.86 -13.67 1.56
N GLY A 56 -8.24 -12.51 2.09
CA GLY A 56 -7.60 -11.21 1.82
C GLY A 56 -6.48 -10.85 2.79
N ASP A 57 -6.05 -9.60 2.72
CA ASP A 57 -5.24 -8.94 3.74
C ASP A 57 -6.00 -7.74 4.34
N TYR A 58 -5.50 -7.20 5.45
CA TYR A 58 -6.15 -6.18 6.27
C TYR A 58 -5.81 -4.73 5.87
N ASP A 59 -4.96 -4.50 4.89
CA ASP A 59 -4.70 -3.15 4.36
C ASP A 59 -5.57 -2.81 3.15
N VAL A 60 -5.40 -1.61 2.58
CA VAL A 60 -6.26 -1.16 1.47
C VAL A 60 -6.15 -2.05 0.25
N ASP A 61 -4.94 -2.53 -0.09
CA ASP A 61 -4.75 -3.38 -1.26
C ASP A 61 -5.46 -4.73 -1.07
N GLY A 62 -5.26 -5.39 0.07
CA GLY A 62 -5.95 -6.64 0.42
C GLY A 62 -7.47 -6.47 0.52
N ILE A 63 -7.96 -5.39 1.13
CA ILE A 63 -9.39 -5.07 1.23
C ILE A 63 -10.00 -4.87 -0.16
N VAL A 64 -9.34 -4.10 -1.03
CA VAL A 64 -9.80 -3.86 -2.40
C VAL A 64 -9.74 -5.14 -3.22
N SER A 65 -8.65 -5.91 -3.14
CA SER A 65 -8.48 -7.21 -3.79
C SER A 65 -9.63 -8.15 -3.45
N THR A 66 -9.97 -8.21 -2.16
CA THR A 66 -11.10 -9.00 -1.65
C THR A 66 -12.43 -8.48 -2.19
N ALA A 67 -12.63 -7.15 -2.21
CA ALA A 67 -13.88 -6.54 -2.67
C ALA A 67 -14.15 -6.78 -4.15
N ILE A 68 -13.13 -6.66 -5.02
CA ILE A 68 -13.30 -6.92 -6.47
C ILE A 68 -13.51 -8.39 -6.77
N MET A 69 -12.82 -9.30 -6.07
CA MET A 69 -13.01 -10.74 -6.23
C MET A 69 -14.40 -11.15 -5.75
N ALA A 70 -14.83 -10.68 -4.59
CA ALA A 70 -16.17 -10.93 -4.05
C ALA A 70 -17.28 -10.36 -4.94
N GLU A 71 -17.06 -9.20 -5.56
CA GLU A 71 -18.03 -8.62 -6.52
C GLU A 71 -18.15 -9.50 -7.77
N PHE A 72 -17.02 -9.96 -8.32
CA PHE A 72 -17.03 -10.89 -9.44
C PHE A 72 -17.74 -12.21 -9.10
N LEU A 73 -17.40 -12.84 -7.98
CA LEU A 73 -18.03 -14.09 -7.54
C LEU A 73 -19.55 -13.92 -7.30
N THR A 74 -19.96 -12.76 -6.78
CA THR A 74 -21.38 -12.41 -6.63
C THR A 74 -22.08 -12.32 -7.99
N ASP A 75 -21.47 -11.64 -8.98
CA ASP A 75 -22.00 -11.54 -10.33
C ASP A 75 -22.14 -12.90 -11.02
N MET A 76 -21.27 -13.85 -10.67
CA MET A 76 -21.30 -15.23 -11.13
C MET A 76 -22.24 -16.13 -10.33
N SER A 77 -22.91 -15.62 -9.31
CA SER A 77 -23.74 -16.39 -8.37
C SER A 77 -22.99 -17.58 -7.76
N ALA A 78 -21.68 -17.42 -7.51
CA ALA A 78 -20.85 -18.44 -6.91
C ALA A 78 -21.16 -18.64 -5.42
N ASN A 79 -20.94 -19.85 -4.93
CA ASN A 79 -20.99 -20.16 -3.51
C ASN A 79 -19.64 -19.83 -2.87
N PHE A 80 -19.58 -18.75 -2.07
CA PHE A 80 -18.31 -18.30 -1.50
C PHE A 80 -18.43 -17.66 -0.13
N ILE A 81 -17.31 -17.67 0.59
CA ILE A 81 -17.12 -16.96 1.87
C ILE A 81 -15.86 -16.10 1.80
N ILE A 82 -15.83 -15.06 2.63
CA ILE A 82 -14.70 -14.13 2.74
C ILE A 82 -14.07 -14.26 4.12
N LYS A 83 -12.74 -14.30 4.17
CA LYS A 83 -11.96 -14.17 5.41
C LYS A 83 -10.93 -13.05 5.21
N ILE A 84 -11.00 -12.00 6.01
CA ILE A 84 -9.94 -11.01 6.16
C ILE A 84 -9.29 -11.27 7.53
N PRO A 85 -7.99 -11.62 7.57
CA PRO A 85 -7.30 -11.87 8.83
C PRO A 85 -7.31 -10.63 9.73
N ASN A 86 -7.54 -10.84 11.03
CA ASN A 86 -7.35 -9.76 11.98
C ASN A 86 -5.86 -9.66 12.37
N ARG A 87 -5.25 -8.50 12.16
CA ARG A 87 -3.83 -8.22 12.41
C ARG A 87 -3.33 -8.69 13.77
N PHE A 88 -4.16 -8.59 14.80
CA PHE A 88 -3.79 -8.83 16.20
C PHE A 88 -4.05 -10.28 16.64
N LYS A 89 -5.09 -10.90 16.08
CA LYS A 89 -5.53 -12.26 16.46
C LYS A 89 -4.99 -13.32 15.53
N ASP A 90 -5.12 -13.08 14.21
CA ASP A 90 -4.83 -14.08 13.19
C ASP A 90 -3.41 -13.87 12.59
N GLY A 91 -2.84 -12.67 12.70
CA GLY A 91 -1.56 -12.32 12.06
C GLY A 91 -1.74 -11.93 10.60
N TYR A 92 -0.73 -12.20 9.76
CA TYR A 92 -0.69 -11.79 8.35
C TYR A 92 -1.06 -12.94 7.42
N GLY A 93 -2.01 -12.68 6.52
CA GLY A 93 -2.35 -13.56 5.40
C GLY A 93 -2.81 -14.96 5.78
N LEU A 94 -2.76 -15.87 4.81
CA LEU A 94 -3.15 -17.27 5.00
C LEU A 94 -2.14 -18.01 5.91
N ASN A 95 -2.64 -18.61 6.99
CA ASN A 95 -1.87 -19.42 7.90
C ASN A 95 -2.62 -20.71 8.28
N GLU A 96 -2.01 -21.55 9.12
CA GLU A 96 -2.54 -22.85 9.52
C GLU A 96 -3.91 -22.75 10.19
N ASP A 97 -4.10 -21.78 11.08
CA ASP A 97 -5.35 -21.64 11.85
C ASP A 97 -6.50 -21.19 10.96
N ILE A 98 -6.23 -20.29 10.00
CA ILE A 98 -7.22 -19.88 8.98
C ILE A 98 -7.59 -21.07 8.08
N VAL A 99 -6.64 -21.92 7.66
CA VAL A 99 -6.96 -23.13 6.89
C VAL A 99 -7.80 -24.10 7.68
N LYS A 100 -7.60 -24.21 9.01
CA LYS A 100 -8.47 -25.03 9.88
C LYS A 100 -9.88 -24.47 9.99
N GLU A 101 -10.01 -23.15 10.10
CA GLU A 101 -11.31 -22.45 10.11
C GLU A 101 -12.07 -22.65 8.80
N LEU A 102 -11.35 -22.72 7.67
CA LEU A 102 -11.91 -22.85 6.32
C LEU A 102 -11.91 -24.29 5.79
N ASP A 103 -11.79 -25.31 6.62
CA ASP A 103 -11.61 -26.71 6.18
C ASP A 103 -12.84 -27.34 5.49
N HIS A 104 -13.95 -26.64 5.50
CA HIS A 104 -15.17 -26.97 4.76
C HIS A 104 -15.18 -26.41 3.32
N ALA A 105 -14.23 -25.56 2.93
CA ALA A 105 -14.06 -25.10 1.56
C ALA A 105 -13.29 -26.14 0.73
N THR A 106 -13.60 -26.25 -0.56
CA THR A 106 -12.87 -27.09 -1.51
C THR A 106 -11.80 -26.35 -2.28
N LEU A 107 -11.94 -25.01 -2.33
CA LEU A 107 -11.03 -24.10 -3.00
C LEU A 107 -10.78 -22.88 -2.12
N ILE A 108 -9.51 -22.58 -1.85
CA ILE A 108 -9.07 -21.33 -1.21
C ILE A 108 -8.37 -20.47 -2.26
N ILE A 109 -8.76 -19.20 -2.35
CA ILE A 109 -8.13 -18.17 -3.17
C ILE A 109 -7.57 -17.11 -2.24
N THR A 110 -6.26 -16.93 -2.20
CA THR A 110 -5.68 -15.77 -1.52
C THR A 110 -5.62 -14.57 -2.46
N VAL A 111 -5.85 -13.39 -1.94
CA VAL A 111 -5.72 -12.13 -2.68
C VAL A 111 -4.84 -11.17 -1.89
N ASP A 112 -3.76 -10.69 -2.52
CA ASP A 112 -2.76 -9.82 -1.92
C ASP A 112 -1.95 -10.47 -0.77
N ASN A 113 -1.92 -11.78 -0.72
CA ASN A 113 -1.12 -12.54 0.24
C ASN A 113 -0.90 -13.98 -0.22
N GLY A 114 -0.08 -14.73 0.55
CA GLY A 114 0.03 -16.17 0.39
C GLY A 114 1.32 -16.66 -0.26
N ILE A 115 2.12 -15.79 -0.91
CA ILE A 115 3.35 -16.23 -1.60
C ILE A 115 4.37 -16.86 -0.66
N SER A 116 4.30 -16.57 0.64
CA SER A 116 5.16 -17.15 1.68
C SER A 116 4.46 -18.17 2.57
N ALA A 117 3.20 -18.54 2.27
CA ALA A 117 2.35 -19.40 3.10
C ALA A 117 2.64 -20.90 2.89
N ASN A 118 3.91 -21.33 3.02
CA ASN A 118 4.34 -22.69 2.75
C ASN A 118 3.66 -23.74 3.62
N GLU A 119 3.54 -23.46 4.93
CA GLU A 119 2.92 -24.38 5.90
C GLU A 119 1.41 -24.51 5.64
N ALA A 120 0.72 -23.40 5.44
CA ALA A 120 -0.69 -23.40 5.10
C ALA A 120 -0.98 -24.14 3.78
N ALA A 121 -0.12 -23.99 2.77
CA ALA A 121 -0.24 -24.70 1.50
C ALA A 121 -0.09 -26.23 1.67
N LEU A 122 0.82 -26.69 2.54
CA LEU A 122 0.96 -28.10 2.87
C LEU A 122 -0.30 -28.65 3.55
N ILE A 123 -0.91 -27.90 4.47
CA ILE A 123 -2.14 -28.31 5.14
C ILE A 123 -3.32 -28.35 4.15
N CYS A 124 -3.46 -27.35 3.27
CA CYS A 124 -4.45 -27.37 2.19
C CYS A 124 -4.33 -28.67 1.37
N LYS A 125 -3.11 -29.00 0.95
CA LYS A 125 -2.84 -30.22 0.17
C LYS A 125 -3.20 -31.49 0.96
N GLN A 126 -2.87 -31.57 2.24
CA GLN A 126 -3.21 -32.71 3.10
C GLN A 126 -4.72 -32.90 3.30
N LYS A 127 -5.47 -31.78 3.32
CA LYS A 127 -6.93 -31.78 3.43
C LYS A 127 -7.66 -31.94 2.08
N GLY A 128 -6.93 -31.97 0.96
CA GLY A 128 -7.53 -32.02 -0.39
C GLY A 128 -8.19 -30.71 -0.81
N ILE A 129 -7.78 -29.59 -0.23
CA ILE A 129 -8.25 -28.25 -0.58
C ILE A 129 -7.31 -27.69 -1.66
N ASP A 130 -7.85 -27.30 -2.80
CA ASP A 130 -7.07 -26.59 -3.82
C ASP A 130 -6.76 -25.17 -3.35
N LEU A 131 -5.50 -24.76 -3.49
CA LEU A 131 -5.05 -23.42 -3.13
C LEU A 131 -4.63 -22.66 -4.39
N ILE A 132 -5.24 -21.50 -4.63
CA ILE A 132 -4.84 -20.52 -5.64
C ILE A 132 -4.29 -19.32 -4.92
N ILE A 133 -3.04 -18.97 -5.20
CA ILE A 133 -2.40 -17.78 -4.61
C ILE A 133 -2.38 -16.66 -5.65
N THR A 134 -2.95 -15.49 -5.30
CA THR A 134 -2.74 -14.24 -6.04
C THR A 134 -2.03 -13.24 -5.14
N ASP A 135 -0.83 -12.86 -5.52
CA ASP A 135 0.05 -12.05 -4.67
C ASP A 135 1.02 -11.23 -5.55
N HIS A 136 1.61 -10.18 -5.00
CA HIS A 136 2.62 -9.36 -5.67
C HIS A 136 3.89 -9.16 -4.83
N HIS A 137 3.90 -9.69 -3.61
CA HIS A 137 5.08 -9.65 -2.74
C HIS A 137 6.23 -10.48 -3.30
N MET A 138 7.44 -10.22 -2.81
CA MET A 138 8.64 -10.96 -3.26
C MET A 138 8.52 -12.44 -2.92
N PRO A 139 8.65 -13.32 -3.91
CA PRO A 139 8.62 -14.76 -3.68
C PRO A 139 9.81 -15.23 -2.82
N PRO A 140 9.59 -16.14 -1.85
CA PRO A 140 10.66 -16.80 -1.13
C PRO A 140 11.43 -17.76 -2.06
N PRO A 141 12.64 -18.24 -1.66
CA PRO A 141 13.41 -19.22 -2.43
C PRO A 141 12.63 -20.51 -2.71
N ILE A 142 11.74 -20.91 -1.82
CA ILE A 142 10.87 -22.10 -1.94
C ILE A 142 9.42 -21.61 -1.96
N LEU A 143 8.76 -21.82 -3.09
CA LEU A 143 7.34 -21.46 -3.27
C LEU A 143 6.40 -22.43 -2.55
N PRO A 144 5.22 -21.95 -2.09
CA PRO A 144 4.16 -22.81 -1.57
C PRO A 144 3.70 -23.87 -2.58
N GLN A 145 3.33 -25.05 -2.08
CA GLN A 145 2.77 -26.12 -2.91
C GLN A 145 1.28 -25.87 -3.20
N ALA A 146 0.99 -24.85 -3.99
CA ALA A 146 -0.35 -24.47 -4.39
C ALA A 146 -0.76 -25.07 -5.74
N TYR A 147 -2.08 -25.13 -6.02
CA TYR A 147 -2.61 -25.52 -7.32
C TYR A 147 -2.14 -24.55 -8.42
N ALA A 148 -2.23 -23.24 -8.16
CA ALA A 148 -1.72 -22.19 -9.04
C ALA A 148 -1.16 -21.03 -8.21
N ILE A 149 -0.12 -20.38 -8.73
CA ILE A 149 0.47 -19.18 -8.12
C ILE A 149 0.52 -18.07 -9.17
N ILE A 150 -0.23 -17.01 -8.95
CA ILE A 150 -0.27 -15.84 -9.80
C ILE A 150 0.47 -14.72 -9.08
N ASN A 151 1.71 -14.47 -9.51
CA ASN A 151 2.53 -13.40 -8.96
C ASN A 151 3.52 -12.95 -10.04
N PRO A 152 3.56 -11.65 -10.41
CA PRO A 152 4.42 -11.15 -11.49
C PRO A 152 5.91 -11.29 -11.19
N LYS A 153 6.29 -11.37 -9.91
CA LYS A 153 7.69 -11.48 -9.47
C LYS A 153 8.22 -12.91 -9.42
N GLN A 154 7.42 -13.92 -9.83
CA GLN A 154 7.90 -15.29 -9.94
C GLN A 154 8.98 -15.42 -11.03
N ALA A 155 9.96 -16.28 -10.77
CA ALA A 155 10.89 -16.71 -11.81
C ALA A 155 10.13 -17.25 -13.03
N ASN A 156 10.50 -16.83 -14.24
CA ASN A 156 9.89 -17.21 -15.50
C ASN A 156 8.43 -16.75 -15.69
N CYS A 157 7.98 -15.71 -14.98
CA CYS A 157 6.74 -15.02 -15.31
C CYS A 157 7.01 -14.04 -16.47
N PRO A 158 6.32 -14.18 -17.63
CA PRO A 158 6.56 -13.31 -18.77
C PRO A 158 5.88 -11.94 -18.66
N PHE A 159 5.17 -11.67 -17.56
CA PHE A 159 4.42 -10.42 -17.39
C PHE A 159 5.39 -9.22 -17.32
N PRO A 160 5.21 -8.21 -18.20
CA PRO A 160 6.20 -7.14 -18.35
C PRO A 160 6.23 -6.15 -17.18
N ASN A 161 5.11 -5.98 -16.47
CA ASN A 161 4.98 -5.02 -15.37
C ASN A 161 5.00 -5.75 -14.03
N ILE A 162 6.18 -5.89 -13.44
CA ILE A 162 6.34 -6.63 -12.17
C ILE A 162 5.91 -5.83 -10.94
N GLU A 163 5.91 -4.49 -11.03
CA GLU A 163 5.52 -3.59 -9.94
C GLU A 163 4.04 -3.21 -10.07
N ILE A 164 3.18 -4.20 -9.79
CA ILE A 164 1.73 -4.05 -9.68
C ILE A 164 1.26 -4.50 -8.29
N CYS A 165 0.18 -3.93 -7.78
CA CYS A 165 -0.39 -4.27 -6.48
C CYS A 165 -1.24 -5.55 -6.53
N GLY A 166 -1.59 -6.10 -5.36
CA GLY A 166 -2.39 -7.32 -5.23
C GLY A 166 -3.76 -7.21 -5.90
N ALA A 167 -4.43 -6.06 -5.80
CA ALA A 167 -5.70 -5.82 -6.47
C ALA A 167 -5.59 -5.88 -8.00
N GLN A 168 -4.46 -5.47 -8.57
CA GLN A 168 -4.23 -5.63 -10.01
C GLN A 168 -4.05 -7.09 -10.38
N VAL A 169 -3.35 -7.88 -9.57
CA VAL A 169 -3.20 -9.33 -9.79
C VAL A 169 -4.57 -10.01 -9.77
N ALA A 170 -5.41 -9.70 -8.77
CA ALA A 170 -6.79 -10.19 -8.69
C ALA A 170 -7.63 -9.74 -9.91
N TRP A 171 -7.49 -8.49 -10.35
CA TRP A 171 -8.16 -7.95 -11.53
C TRP A 171 -7.75 -8.68 -12.81
N TYR A 172 -6.47 -9.01 -12.98
CA TYR A 172 -6.00 -9.83 -14.12
C TYR A 172 -6.56 -11.25 -14.06
N LEU A 173 -6.70 -11.86 -12.89
CA LEU A 173 -7.36 -13.16 -12.73
C LEU A 173 -8.85 -13.06 -13.14
N ILE A 174 -9.56 -11.99 -12.75
CA ILE A 174 -10.93 -11.74 -13.21
C ILE A 174 -10.99 -11.57 -14.74
N GLY A 175 -9.98 -10.92 -15.34
CA GLY A 175 -9.84 -10.81 -16.79
C GLY A 175 -9.74 -12.18 -17.48
N ALA A 176 -8.94 -13.10 -16.94
CA ALA A 176 -8.86 -14.48 -17.44
C ALA A 176 -10.18 -15.25 -17.21
N LEU A 177 -10.83 -15.05 -16.07
CA LEU A 177 -12.16 -15.64 -15.79
C LEU A 177 -13.21 -15.14 -16.79
N LYS A 178 -13.19 -13.86 -17.13
CA LYS A 178 -14.04 -13.31 -18.19
C LYS A 178 -13.87 -14.06 -19.51
N GLU A 179 -12.63 -14.37 -19.91
CA GLU A 179 -12.35 -15.11 -21.14
C GLU A 179 -12.79 -16.58 -21.04
N VAL A 180 -12.39 -17.28 -19.96
CA VAL A 180 -12.69 -18.70 -19.74
C VAL A 180 -14.19 -18.94 -19.58
N CYS A 181 -14.93 -18.03 -18.96
CA CYS A 181 -16.38 -18.10 -18.80
C CYS A 181 -17.15 -17.49 -19.98
N GLU A 182 -16.47 -17.03 -21.03
CA GLU A 182 -17.05 -16.42 -22.23
C GLU A 182 -17.97 -15.21 -21.98
N LEU A 183 -17.63 -14.40 -20.97
CA LEU A 183 -18.40 -13.24 -20.53
C LEU A 183 -18.11 -12.02 -21.41
N ARG A 184 -18.51 -12.05 -22.68
CA ARG A 184 -18.15 -11.03 -23.70
C ARG A 184 -18.46 -9.59 -23.28
N ASN A 185 -19.57 -9.36 -22.59
CA ASN A 185 -20.07 -8.04 -22.22
C ASN A 185 -19.72 -7.64 -20.77
N TYR A 186 -18.89 -8.41 -20.06
CA TYR A 186 -18.52 -8.08 -18.69
C TYR A 186 -17.57 -6.88 -18.65
N ASP A 187 -18.02 -5.80 -17.98
CA ASP A 187 -17.28 -4.55 -17.90
C ASP A 187 -16.17 -4.64 -16.84
N MET A 188 -14.94 -4.88 -17.27
CA MET A 188 -13.76 -4.87 -16.39
C MET A 188 -13.41 -3.46 -15.87
N ALA A 189 -13.82 -2.40 -16.59
CA ALA A 189 -13.54 -1.03 -16.19
C ALA A 189 -14.38 -0.58 -14.99
N LYS A 190 -15.41 -1.32 -14.60
CA LYS A 190 -16.19 -1.04 -13.40
C LYS A 190 -15.35 -1.08 -12.11
N PHE A 191 -14.23 -1.81 -12.12
CA PHE A 191 -13.33 -1.95 -10.98
C PHE A 191 -12.24 -0.86 -10.90
N LEU A 192 -12.09 -0.02 -11.94
CA LEU A 192 -11.02 0.99 -11.98
C LEU A 192 -11.07 1.99 -10.83
N ASP A 193 -12.26 2.27 -10.31
CA ASP A 193 -12.42 3.12 -9.14
C ASP A 193 -11.78 2.50 -7.88
N LEU A 194 -12.00 1.22 -7.62
CA LEU A 194 -11.39 0.49 -6.51
C LEU A 194 -9.91 0.23 -6.75
N LEU A 195 -9.52 -0.21 -7.96
CA LEU A 195 -8.11 -0.44 -8.31
C LEU A 195 -7.24 0.80 -8.06
N THR A 196 -7.78 1.99 -8.35
CA THR A 196 -7.05 3.24 -8.10
C THR A 196 -6.76 3.45 -6.62
N LEU A 197 -7.68 3.07 -5.72
CA LEU A 197 -7.42 3.11 -4.28
C LEU A 197 -6.24 2.21 -3.89
N ALA A 198 -6.23 0.98 -4.41
CA ALA A 198 -5.18 0.01 -4.12
C ALA A 198 -3.81 0.46 -4.65
N ILE A 199 -3.72 0.82 -5.94
CA ILE A 199 -2.47 1.26 -6.58
C ILE A 199 -1.85 2.45 -5.84
N ILE A 200 -2.67 3.41 -5.42
CA ILE A 200 -2.19 4.60 -4.70
C ILE A 200 -1.83 4.27 -3.26
N ALA A 201 -2.64 3.46 -2.57
CA ALA A 201 -2.43 3.13 -1.17
C ALA A 201 -1.18 2.27 -0.96
N ASP A 202 -0.90 1.35 -1.87
CA ASP A 202 0.27 0.49 -1.86
C ASP A 202 1.52 1.16 -2.48
N MET A 203 1.39 2.46 -2.78
CA MET A 203 2.48 3.31 -3.27
C MET A 203 3.19 2.75 -4.52
N MET A 204 2.45 2.16 -5.43
CA MET A 204 3.00 1.64 -6.68
C MET A 204 3.63 2.73 -7.54
N GLU A 205 4.65 2.37 -8.31
CA GLU A 205 5.30 3.30 -9.24
C GLU A 205 4.29 3.85 -10.26
N LEU A 206 4.14 5.17 -10.35
CA LEU A 206 3.19 5.83 -11.28
C LEU A 206 3.79 5.95 -12.68
N ARG A 207 4.13 4.81 -13.24
CA ARG A 207 4.72 4.63 -14.56
C ARG A 207 3.90 3.59 -15.32
N ASP A 208 4.01 3.61 -16.64
CA ASP A 208 3.48 2.59 -17.54
C ASP A 208 2.02 2.18 -17.18
N LEU A 209 1.74 0.91 -16.97
CA LEU A 209 0.44 0.34 -16.62
C LEU A 209 -0.24 1.05 -15.45
N ASN A 210 0.48 1.25 -14.36
CA ASN A 210 -0.09 1.86 -13.14
C ASN A 210 -0.56 3.29 -13.40
N ARG A 211 0.22 4.08 -14.16
CA ARG A 211 -0.16 5.45 -14.50
C ARG A 211 -1.43 5.51 -15.34
N ILE A 212 -1.56 4.61 -16.32
CA ILE A 212 -2.77 4.51 -17.16
C ILE A 212 -3.99 4.20 -16.30
N LEU A 213 -3.88 3.16 -15.46
CA LEU A 213 -5.00 2.71 -14.60
C LEU A 213 -5.40 3.79 -13.60
N VAL A 214 -4.43 4.49 -12.97
CA VAL A 214 -4.74 5.58 -12.02
C VAL A 214 -5.39 6.78 -12.72
N ARG A 215 -4.92 7.19 -13.89
CA ARG A 215 -5.54 8.30 -14.64
C ARG A 215 -7.00 8.01 -15.00
N LEU A 216 -7.26 6.81 -15.52
CA LEU A 216 -8.62 6.38 -15.88
C LEU A 216 -9.48 6.17 -14.62
N GLY A 217 -8.88 5.61 -13.58
CA GLY A 217 -9.58 5.33 -12.33
C GLY A 217 -9.93 6.58 -11.54
N LEU A 218 -9.12 7.64 -11.54
CA LEU A 218 -9.49 8.95 -10.95
C LEU A 218 -10.73 9.54 -11.63
N ALA A 219 -10.82 9.46 -12.96
CA ALA A 219 -12.02 9.86 -13.67
C ALA A 219 -13.22 8.98 -13.29
N ARG A 220 -12.98 7.66 -13.15
CA ARG A 220 -14.02 6.69 -12.76
C ARG A 220 -14.51 6.92 -11.33
N ILE A 221 -13.63 7.14 -10.34
CA ILE A 221 -14.02 7.48 -8.94
C ILE A 221 -14.94 8.68 -8.92
N ASN A 222 -14.64 9.71 -9.71
CA ASN A 222 -15.43 10.93 -9.73
C ASN A 222 -16.82 10.77 -10.35
N SER A 223 -16.99 9.78 -11.24
CA SER A 223 -18.26 9.39 -11.86
C SER A 223 -18.87 8.12 -11.25
N SER A 224 -18.23 7.52 -10.24
CA SER A 224 -18.69 6.30 -9.60
C SER A 224 -20.02 6.50 -8.88
N LYS A 225 -20.88 5.50 -8.99
CA LYS A 225 -22.16 5.42 -8.27
C LYS A 225 -22.08 4.51 -7.04
N ARG A 226 -20.85 4.11 -6.64
CA ARG A 226 -20.71 3.32 -5.41
C ARG A 226 -21.06 4.17 -4.20
N ALA A 227 -21.88 3.59 -3.33
CA ALA A 227 -22.36 4.29 -2.13
C ALA A 227 -21.22 4.75 -1.21
N CYS A 228 -20.10 4.01 -1.16
CA CYS A 228 -18.92 4.37 -0.38
C CYS A 228 -18.30 5.70 -0.84
N PHE A 229 -18.15 5.94 -2.15
CA PHE A 229 -17.58 7.20 -2.64
C PHE A 229 -18.55 8.37 -2.45
N GLU A 230 -19.84 8.13 -2.62
CA GLU A 230 -20.86 9.15 -2.34
C GLU A 230 -20.88 9.53 -0.86
N ALA A 231 -20.79 8.54 0.05
CA ALA A 231 -20.71 8.80 1.48
C ALA A 231 -19.48 9.64 1.86
N ILE A 232 -18.29 9.32 1.30
CA ILE A 232 -17.07 10.10 1.55
C ILE A 232 -17.20 11.52 1.01
N LYS A 233 -17.74 11.71 -0.21
CA LYS A 233 -17.96 13.04 -0.80
C LYS A 233 -18.84 13.89 0.11
N ASN A 234 -19.96 13.33 0.58
CA ASN A 234 -20.89 14.03 1.47
C ASN A 234 -20.24 14.35 2.82
N TYR A 235 -19.54 13.41 3.43
CA TYR A 235 -18.89 13.60 4.73
C TYR A 235 -17.83 14.71 4.72
N TYR A 236 -17.00 14.77 3.67
CA TYR A 236 -15.93 15.75 3.53
C TYR A 236 -16.32 16.98 2.71
N ASN A 237 -17.58 17.09 2.27
CA ASN A 237 -18.11 18.18 1.43
C ASN A 237 -17.22 18.40 0.18
N LYS A 238 -16.93 17.32 -0.55
CA LYS A 238 -16.13 17.34 -1.77
C LYS A 238 -16.96 17.04 -3.00
N GLU A 239 -16.82 17.84 -4.04
CA GLU A 239 -17.45 17.58 -5.33
C GLU A 239 -16.69 16.54 -6.15
N LYS A 240 -15.35 16.59 -6.09
CA LYS A 240 -14.45 15.65 -6.77
C LYS A 240 -13.31 15.24 -5.87
N PHE A 241 -12.72 14.07 -6.18
CA PHE A 241 -11.49 13.60 -5.58
C PHE A 241 -10.33 13.82 -6.55
N GLU A 242 -9.20 14.24 -5.99
CA GLU A 242 -7.91 14.32 -6.64
C GLU A 242 -6.97 13.21 -6.12
N PHE A 243 -5.82 13.04 -6.75
CA PHE A 243 -4.84 12.04 -6.31
C PHE A 243 -4.48 12.19 -4.83
N ASP A 244 -4.24 13.42 -4.38
CA ASP A 244 -3.89 13.72 -2.99
C ASP A 244 -5.02 13.34 -2.02
N ASP A 245 -6.29 13.44 -2.43
CA ASP A 245 -7.42 12.99 -1.62
C ASP A 245 -7.41 11.47 -1.44
N ILE A 246 -7.11 10.73 -2.49
CA ILE A 246 -6.99 9.27 -2.38
C ILE A 246 -5.83 8.92 -1.45
N SER A 247 -4.67 9.54 -1.66
CA SER A 247 -3.42 9.22 -0.96
C SER A 247 -3.44 9.59 0.54
N PHE A 248 -3.99 10.77 0.87
CA PHE A 248 -3.88 11.35 2.22
C PHE A 248 -5.19 11.39 3.01
N LEU A 249 -6.33 11.16 2.37
CA LEU A 249 -7.62 11.16 3.03
C LEU A 249 -8.28 9.77 2.99
N ILE A 250 -8.50 9.19 1.80
CA ILE A 250 -9.31 7.98 1.63
C ILE A 250 -8.50 6.73 2.03
N ALA A 251 -7.29 6.55 1.52
CA ALA A 251 -6.49 5.37 1.84
C ALA A 251 -6.17 5.27 3.35
N PRO A 252 -5.73 6.34 4.05
CA PRO A 252 -5.54 6.29 5.50
C PRO A 252 -6.84 6.06 6.28
N LEU A 253 -7.98 6.51 5.76
CA LEU A 253 -9.29 6.28 6.37
C LEU A 253 -9.64 4.79 6.33
N ILE A 254 -9.59 4.16 5.16
CA ILE A 254 -9.87 2.73 4.97
C ILE A 254 -8.88 1.86 5.77
N ASN A 255 -7.57 2.18 5.73
CA ASN A 255 -6.54 1.48 6.48
C ASN A 255 -6.71 1.53 8.01
N SER A 256 -7.48 2.50 8.51
CA SER A 256 -7.60 2.70 9.96
C SER A 256 -8.28 1.53 10.66
N ALA A 257 -9.24 0.86 10.02
CA ALA A 257 -9.94 -0.27 10.59
C ALA A 257 -8.97 -1.43 10.91
N GLY A 258 -8.16 -1.89 9.95
CA GLY A 258 -7.18 -2.96 10.15
C GLY A 258 -5.97 -2.57 11.04
N ARG A 259 -5.83 -1.28 11.36
CA ARG A 259 -4.81 -0.82 12.32
C ARG A 259 -5.30 -0.74 13.74
N ILE A 260 -6.60 -0.58 13.96
CA ILE A 260 -7.20 -0.37 15.29
C ILE A 260 -8.00 -1.58 15.74
N ASP A 261 -8.72 -2.25 14.81
CA ASP A 261 -9.59 -3.36 15.15
C ASP A 261 -9.74 -4.36 14.00
N ASP A 262 -10.83 -4.33 13.25
CA ASP A 262 -11.19 -5.30 12.23
C ASP A 262 -11.35 -4.66 10.85
N ALA A 263 -10.51 -5.08 9.91
CA ALA A 263 -10.51 -4.60 8.54
C ALA A 263 -11.78 -4.97 7.76
N THR A 264 -12.54 -5.97 8.20
CA THR A 264 -13.81 -6.38 7.59
C THR A 264 -14.78 -5.22 7.48
N ILE A 265 -14.76 -4.27 8.42
CA ILE A 265 -15.59 -3.07 8.37
C ILE A 265 -15.30 -2.22 7.12
N SER A 266 -14.03 -2.08 6.74
CA SER A 266 -13.64 -1.36 5.52
C SER A 266 -14.03 -2.13 4.26
N TYR A 267 -13.96 -3.46 4.26
CA TYR A 267 -14.47 -4.29 3.17
C TYR A 267 -15.98 -4.11 2.98
N GLU A 268 -16.76 -4.20 4.04
CA GLU A 268 -18.22 -3.99 4.02
C GLU A 268 -18.56 -2.57 3.56
N PHE A 269 -17.78 -1.57 3.97
CA PHE A 269 -17.91 -0.20 3.50
C PHE A 269 -17.78 -0.09 1.98
N LEU A 270 -16.72 -0.66 1.40
CA LEU A 270 -16.51 -0.62 -0.06
C LEU A 270 -17.61 -1.34 -0.83
N ARG A 271 -18.26 -2.34 -0.24
CA ARG A 271 -19.34 -3.14 -0.83
C ARG A 271 -20.75 -2.68 -0.46
N SER A 272 -20.89 -1.59 0.24
CA SER A 272 -22.19 -1.04 0.66
C SER A 272 -23.13 -0.88 -0.53
N ARG A 273 -24.37 -1.37 -0.37
CA ARG A 273 -25.38 -1.40 -1.44
C ARG A 273 -26.10 -0.06 -1.60
N ASN A 274 -26.10 0.75 -0.57
CA ASN A 274 -26.81 2.03 -0.53
C ASN A 274 -26.12 3.01 0.43
N LEU A 275 -26.46 4.29 0.31
CA LEU A 275 -25.86 5.37 1.09
C LEU A 275 -26.09 5.24 2.60
N LYS A 276 -27.23 4.68 3.03
CA LYS A 276 -27.52 4.49 4.47
C LYS A 276 -26.55 3.48 5.09
N GLU A 277 -26.32 2.37 4.41
CA GLU A 277 -25.37 1.33 4.81
C GLU A 277 -23.94 1.88 4.81
N ALA A 278 -23.55 2.57 3.72
CA ALA A 278 -22.25 3.21 3.60
C ALA A 278 -21.97 4.22 4.71
N ASN A 279 -22.93 5.07 5.05
CA ASN A 279 -22.76 6.02 6.15
C ASN A 279 -22.56 5.32 7.49
N GLY A 280 -23.27 4.22 7.78
CA GLY A 280 -23.12 3.47 9.03
C GLY A 280 -21.72 2.83 9.19
N TYR A 281 -21.10 2.35 8.10
CA TYR A 281 -19.74 1.88 8.13
C TYR A 281 -18.73 3.05 8.15
N LEU A 282 -18.99 4.13 7.41
CA LEU A 282 -18.14 5.30 7.39
C LEU A 282 -17.97 5.92 8.77
N ASP A 283 -19.07 6.04 9.54
CA ASP A 283 -19.03 6.56 10.91
C ASP A 283 -18.05 5.77 11.78
N LYS A 284 -18.12 4.43 11.74
CA LYS A 284 -17.19 3.54 12.48
C LYS A 284 -15.74 3.72 12.01
N ILE A 285 -15.52 3.77 10.70
CA ILE A 285 -14.17 3.96 10.13
C ILE A 285 -13.62 5.33 10.53
N CYS A 286 -14.44 6.37 10.58
CA CYS A 286 -14.04 7.68 11.06
C CYS A 286 -13.66 7.67 12.55
N GLU A 287 -14.39 6.92 13.40
CA GLU A 287 -14.01 6.71 14.80
C GLU A 287 -12.65 6.00 14.93
N PHE A 288 -12.42 4.93 14.17
CA PHE A 288 -11.12 4.25 14.14
C PHE A 288 -10.01 5.17 13.66
N ASN A 289 -10.23 5.96 12.63
CA ASN A 289 -9.25 6.90 12.13
C ASN A 289 -8.93 8.03 13.13
N ALA A 290 -9.94 8.51 13.87
CA ALA A 290 -9.74 9.47 14.96
C ALA A 290 -8.92 8.86 16.10
N SER A 291 -9.24 7.64 16.53
CA SER A 291 -8.49 6.89 17.54
C SER A 291 -7.05 6.66 17.09
N ARG A 292 -6.84 6.18 15.85
CA ARG A 292 -5.51 5.99 15.28
C ARG A 292 -4.68 7.29 15.31
N LYS A 293 -5.26 8.42 14.90
CA LYS A 293 -4.57 9.72 14.90
C LYS A 293 -4.21 10.18 16.30
N ALA A 294 -5.09 9.97 17.28
CA ALA A 294 -4.83 10.31 18.67
C ALA A 294 -3.70 9.46 19.26
N GLN A 295 -3.74 8.14 19.04
CA GLN A 295 -2.68 7.22 19.48
C GLN A 295 -1.35 7.51 18.78
N GLU A 296 -1.36 7.78 17.46
CA GLU A 296 -0.18 8.17 16.69
C GLU A 296 0.48 9.44 17.26
N LYS A 297 -0.33 10.45 17.59
CA LYS A 297 0.18 11.71 18.17
C LYS A 297 0.80 11.45 19.54
N ALA A 298 0.11 10.79 20.43
CA ALA A 298 0.58 10.51 21.78
C ALA A 298 1.87 9.66 21.76
N LEU A 299 1.91 8.61 20.93
CA LEU A 299 3.07 7.75 20.80
C LEU A 299 4.26 8.52 20.19
N PHE A 300 4.02 9.33 19.16
CA PHE A 300 5.07 10.15 18.55
C PHE A 300 5.67 11.16 19.55
N GLU A 301 4.85 11.80 20.37
CA GLU A 301 5.30 12.71 21.42
C GLU A 301 6.11 11.96 22.49
N SER A 302 5.60 10.82 22.97
CA SER A 302 6.28 10.00 23.96
C SER A 302 7.60 9.42 23.45
N SER A 303 7.64 8.95 22.21
CA SER A 303 8.82 8.31 21.61
C SER A 303 10.04 9.24 21.48
N GLN A 304 9.85 10.56 21.55
CA GLN A 304 10.93 11.54 21.40
C GLN A 304 11.73 11.77 22.70
N ASN A 305 11.20 11.36 23.87
CA ASN A 305 11.82 11.66 25.15
C ASN A 305 13.19 10.96 25.34
N ASP A 306 13.38 9.79 24.70
CA ASP A 306 14.55 8.92 24.88
C ASP A 306 15.42 8.82 23.62
N ILE A 307 15.24 9.74 22.65
CA ILE A 307 16.03 9.75 21.42
C ILE A 307 17.36 10.46 21.67
N ASP A 308 18.46 9.74 21.46
CA ASP A 308 19.79 10.33 21.32
C ASP A 308 20.03 10.69 19.83
N GLU A 309 20.11 11.98 19.55
CA GLU A 309 20.33 12.48 18.18
C GLU A 309 21.74 12.18 17.66
N ASN A 310 22.68 11.74 18.50
CA ASN A 310 24.01 11.31 18.07
C ASN A 310 24.02 9.85 17.54
N GLU A 311 23.00 9.06 17.86
CA GLU A 311 22.85 7.70 17.30
C GLU A 311 22.47 7.77 15.83
N ASP A 312 23.00 6.85 15.02
CA ASP A 312 22.70 6.77 13.57
C ASP A 312 21.39 6.07 13.29
N ILE A 313 21.00 5.12 14.13
CA ILE A 313 19.72 4.43 14.08
C ILE A 313 18.90 4.80 15.31
N ILE A 314 17.72 5.38 15.08
CA ILE A 314 16.79 5.68 16.17
C ILE A 314 16.14 4.37 16.62
N VAL A 315 16.32 4.02 17.89
CA VAL A 315 15.64 2.87 18.51
C VAL A 315 14.95 3.35 19.77
N THR A 316 13.63 3.23 19.80
CA THR A 316 12.80 3.64 20.94
C THR A 316 11.72 2.61 21.21
N TRP A 317 11.23 2.56 22.45
CA TRP A 317 10.22 1.62 22.89
C TRP A 317 9.37 2.17 24.03
N GLY A 318 8.19 1.57 24.18
CA GLY A 318 7.31 1.87 25.31
C GLY A 318 6.36 0.72 25.62
N ASN A 319 5.86 0.72 26.85
CA ASN A 319 4.86 -0.25 27.27
C ASN A 319 3.51 0.10 26.66
N GLU A 320 2.77 -0.93 26.24
CA GLU A 320 1.39 -0.82 25.75
C GLU A 320 1.22 0.16 24.56
N TRP A 321 2.28 0.43 23.80
CA TRP A 321 2.16 1.17 22.55
C TRP A 321 1.40 0.34 21.52
N HIS A 322 0.40 0.92 20.88
CA HIS A 322 -0.46 0.17 19.98
C HIS A 322 0.29 -0.32 18.73
N GLU A 323 0.39 -1.63 18.54
CA GLU A 323 1.15 -2.28 17.45
C GLU A 323 0.74 -1.80 16.05
N GLY A 324 -0.54 -1.49 15.82
CA GLY A 324 -1.04 -0.97 14.55
C GLY A 324 -0.52 0.43 14.19
N VAL A 325 0.09 1.15 15.16
CA VAL A 325 0.52 2.56 15.03
C VAL A 325 2.05 2.72 15.04
N ILE A 326 2.81 1.80 15.67
CA ILE A 326 4.27 1.91 15.78
C ILE A 326 4.96 2.11 14.43
N GLY A 327 4.50 1.45 13.36
CA GLY A 327 5.06 1.59 12.01
C GLY A 327 4.86 2.98 11.40
N ILE A 328 3.76 3.67 11.74
CA ILE A 328 3.50 5.04 11.31
C ILE A 328 4.46 5.99 12.06
N VAL A 329 4.63 5.76 13.36
CA VAL A 329 5.54 6.57 14.18
C VAL A 329 6.99 6.36 13.75
N ALA A 330 7.41 5.12 13.45
CA ALA A 330 8.73 4.85 12.90
C ALA A 330 8.98 5.65 11.59
N SER A 331 7.98 5.69 10.69
CA SER A 331 8.07 6.50 9.46
C SER A 331 8.19 8.00 9.75
N ARG A 332 7.45 8.51 10.74
CA ARG A 332 7.51 9.93 11.13
C ARG A 332 8.87 10.30 11.78
N LEU A 333 9.39 9.42 12.62
CA LEU A 333 10.71 9.61 13.24
C LEU A 333 11.80 9.59 12.16
N ALA A 334 11.76 8.60 11.26
CA ALA A 334 12.71 8.50 10.16
C ALA A 334 12.73 9.77 9.29
N LYS A 335 11.55 10.30 8.96
CA LYS A 335 11.43 11.55 8.19
C LYS A 335 11.91 12.78 8.98
N LYS A 336 11.56 12.88 10.26
CA LYS A 336 11.92 14.04 11.11
C LYS A 336 13.43 14.15 11.32
N TYR A 337 14.06 13.04 11.68
CA TYR A 337 15.48 12.99 12.03
C TYR A 337 16.38 12.65 10.84
N LYS A 338 15.79 12.30 9.67
CA LYS A 338 16.51 11.82 8.47
C LYS A 338 17.44 10.66 8.76
N LYS A 339 17.01 9.75 9.63
CA LYS A 339 17.72 8.55 10.10
C LYS A 339 16.79 7.35 10.09
N PRO A 340 17.27 6.12 9.85
CA PRO A 340 16.44 4.94 10.05
C PRO A 340 15.90 4.89 11.48
N ALA A 341 14.65 4.42 11.63
CA ALA A 341 13.98 4.39 12.92
C ALA A 341 13.29 3.04 13.18
N ILE A 342 13.43 2.54 14.39
CA ILE A 342 12.82 1.32 14.89
C ILE A 342 12.04 1.67 16.16
N VAL A 343 10.75 1.35 16.15
CA VAL A 343 9.83 1.61 17.27
C VAL A 343 9.27 0.30 17.75
N PHE A 344 9.42 0.00 19.04
CA PHE A 344 8.90 -1.21 19.66
C PHE A 344 7.74 -0.92 20.61
N SER A 345 6.74 -1.79 20.58
CA SER A 345 5.71 -1.94 21.62
C SER A 345 6.07 -3.11 22.49
N ILE A 346 6.12 -2.90 23.82
CA ILE A 346 6.39 -3.95 24.81
C ILE A 346 5.05 -4.47 25.31
N ASP A 347 4.90 -5.80 25.25
CA ASP A 347 3.81 -6.56 25.89
C ASP A 347 4.42 -7.71 26.69
N GLY A 348 4.50 -7.54 28.00
CA GLY A 348 5.13 -8.47 28.92
C GLY A 348 6.60 -8.74 28.61
N GLU A 349 6.94 -10.00 28.37
CA GLU A 349 8.33 -10.41 28.09
C GLU A 349 8.75 -10.21 26.63
N ARG A 350 7.83 -9.85 25.74
CA ARG A 350 8.09 -9.66 24.31
C ARG A 350 7.88 -8.21 23.87
N ALA A 351 8.62 -7.84 22.85
CA ALA A 351 8.44 -6.58 22.17
C ALA A 351 8.28 -6.82 20.66
N LYS A 352 7.26 -6.21 20.08
CA LYS A 352 7.07 -6.16 18.62
C LYS A 352 7.52 -4.81 18.10
N GLY A 353 8.40 -4.82 17.10
CA GLY A 353 9.00 -3.63 16.50
C GLY A 353 8.61 -3.42 15.05
N SER A 354 8.58 -2.17 14.64
CA SER A 354 8.49 -1.78 13.24
C SER A 354 9.64 -0.86 12.88
N ALA A 355 10.38 -1.24 11.85
CA ALA A 355 11.53 -0.50 11.34
C ALA A 355 11.18 0.23 10.04
N ARG A 356 11.76 1.42 9.86
CA ARG A 356 11.66 2.20 8.62
C ARG A 356 13.04 2.76 8.26
N SER A 357 13.38 2.63 6.99
CA SER A 357 14.64 3.12 6.44
C SER A 357 14.54 4.55 5.92
N VAL A 358 15.68 5.12 5.55
CA VAL A 358 15.82 6.42 4.88
C VAL A 358 16.77 6.28 3.70
N GLY A 359 16.46 6.97 2.60
CA GLY A 359 17.31 6.95 1.41
C GLY A 359 17.47 5.56 0.80
N LYS A 360 18.71 5.14 0.58
CA LYS A 360 19.06 3.83 0.02
C LYS A 360 19.47 2.79 1.05
N PHE A 361 19.42 3.14 2.33
CA PHE A 361 19.87 2.29 3.41
C PHE A 361 19.04 1.00 3.53
N ASP A 362 19.69 -0.14 3.70
CA ASP A 362 19.04 -1.45 3.85
C ASP A 362 18.86 -1.79 5.33
N ILE A 363 17.68 -1.44 5.87
CA ILE A 363 17.35 -1.70 7.28
C ILE A 363 17.19 -3.20 7.57
N LEU A 364 16.73 -4.01 6.59
CA LEU A 364 16.52 -5.43 6.80
C LEU A 364 17.85 -6.15 6.98
N SER A 365 18.83 -5.88 6.12
CA SER A 365 20.19 -6.47 6.24
C SER A 365 20.85 -6.08 7.56
N LEU A 366 20.65 -4.86 8.04
CA LEU A 366 21.17 -4.45 9.33
C LEU A 366 20.48 -5.20 10.49
N ILE A 367 19.16 -5.36 10.46
CA ILE A 367 18.42 -6.15 11.45
C ILE A 367 18.87 -7.61 11.44
N ALA A 368 19.03 -8.19 10.25
CA ALA A 368 19.50 -9.57 10.09
C ALA A 368 20.88 -9.81 10.73
N SER A 369 21.77 -8.79 10.71
CA SER A 369 23.07 -8.89 11.38
C SER A 369 22.99 -9.07 12.90
N GLN A 370 21.82 -8.84 13.50
CA GLN A 370 21.52 -8.99 14.92
C GLN A 370 20.59 -10.19 15.21
N GLU A 371 20.47 -11.15 14.29
CA GLU A 371 19.56 -12.29 14.37
C GLU A 371 19.62 -13.03 15.71
N SER A 372 20.80 -13.15 16.31
CA SER A 372 21.01 -13.83 17.61
C SER A 372 20.27 -13.18 18.79
N LEU A 373 19.84 -11.95 18.68
CA LEU A 373 19.08 -11.21 19.69
C LEU A 373 17.56 -11.26 19.44
N LEU A 374 17.13 -11.76 18.28
CA LEU A 374 15.74 -11.67 17.81
C LEU A 374 15.00 -12.99 17.98
N CYS A 375 13.71 -12.92 18.23
CA CYS A 375 12.79 -14.07 18.13
C CYS A 375 12.30 -14.29 16.70
N GLY A 376 12.31 -13.23 15.87
CA GLY A 376 11.94 -13.26 14.47
C GLY A 376 11.97 -11.87 13.84
N TYR A 377 12.14 -11.85 12.52
CA TYR A 377 12.13 -10.62 11.72
C TYR A 377 11.72 -10.92 10.28
N GLY A 378 11.25 -9.89 9.57
CA GLY A 378 10.91 -10.01 8.17
C GLY A 378 10.56 -8.66 7.56
N GLY A 379 10.60 -8.58 6.22
CA GLY A 379 10.33 -7.34 5.50
C GLY A 379 11.17 -7.18 4.26
N HIS A 380 11.52 -5.95 3.94
CA HIS A 380 12.38 -5.58 2.82
C HIS A 380 13.32 -4.43 3.24
N LYS A 381 14.24 -4.04 2.36
CA LYS A 381 15.26 -3.01 2.68
C LYS A 381 14.70 -1.66 3.19
N GLY A 382 13.49 -1.30 2.83
CA GLY A 382 12.85 -0.04 3.25
C GLY A 382 12.05 -0.13 4.55
N ALA A 383 11.58 -1.33 4.94
CA ALA A 383 10.76 -1.55 6.13
C ALA A 383 10.82 -2.99 6.61
N ALA A 384 10.81 -3.19 7.92
CA ALA A 384 10.81 -4.52 8.53
C ALA A 384 9.96 -4.57 9.81
N GLY A 385 9.43 -5.78 10.08
CA GLY A 385 8.87 -6.17 11.35
C GLY A 385 9.88 -6.95 12.18
N ILE A 386 9.83 -6.82 13.49
CA ILE A 386 10.79 -7.44 14.42
C ILE A 386 10.04 -7.96 15.64
N VAL A 387 10.44 -9.13 16.13
CA VAL A 387 10.00 -9.66 17.43
C VAL A 387 11.25 -9.94 18.26
N ILE A 388 11.29 -9.46 19.49
CA ILE A 388 12.45 -9.56 20.39
C ILE A 388 11.96 -9.76 21.84
N GLU A 389 12.77 -10.39 22.67
CA GLU A 389 12.55 -10.37 24.13
C GLU A 389 12.80 -8.96 24.68
N SER A 390 11.91 -8.44 25.51
CA SER A 390 12.01 -7.09 26.08
C SER A 390 13.33 -6.84 26.82
N ALA A 391 13.87 -7.86 27.48
CA ALA A 391 15.17 -7.84 28.15
C ALA A 391 16.36 -7.57 27.19
N ASN A 392 16.20 -7.84 25.90
CA ASN A 392 17.27 -7.68 24.90
C ASN A 392 17.25 -6.31 24.21
N LEU A 393 16.23 -5.45 24.43
CA LEU A 393 16.08 -4.15 23.74
C LEU A 393 17.30 -3.25 23.85
N ASN A 394 17.87 -3.09 25.05
CA ASN A 394 19.07 -2.27 25.26
C ASN A 394 20.30 -2.84 24.54
N LYS A 395 20.46 -4.17 24.55
CA LYS A 395 21.56 -4.82 23.83
C LYS A 395 21.41 -4.65 22.33
N PHE A 396 20.19 -4.82 21.82
CA PHE A 396 19.88 -4.64 20.42
C PHE A 396 20.14 -3.21 19.97
N LYS A 397 19.66 -2.18 20.73
CA LYS A 397 19.92 -0.77 20.44
C LYS A 397 21.42 -0.47 20.31
N THR A 398 22.21 -0.97 21.25
CA THR A 398 23.67 -0.79 21.22
C THR A 398 24.30 -1.50 20.02
N ALA A 399 23.96 -2.76 19.82
CA ALA A 399 24.56 -3.59 18.78
C ALA A 399 24.22 -3.08 17.36
N ILE A 400 22.98 -2.67 17.12
CA ILE A 400 22.56 -2.20 15.79
C ILE A 400 23.22 -0.87 15.42
N ASN A 401 23.42 0.03 16.40
CA ASN A 401 24.14 1.30 16.17
C ASN A 401 25.64 1.04 15.92
N GLN A 402 26.25 0.09 16.63
CA GLN A 402 27.66 -0.29 16.39
C GLN A 402 27.85 -0.96 15.02
N SER A 403 26.85 -1.68 14.51
CA SER A 403 26.93 -2.38 13.23
C SER A 403 26.55 -1.52 12.02
N CYS A 404 25.99 -0.33 12.22
CA CYS A 404 25.50 0.54 11.16
C CYS A 404 26.60 0.92 10.15
N PHE A 405 27.83 1.16 10.64
CA PHE A 405 28.98 1.54 9.81
C PHE A 405 29.53 0.42 8.92
N LEU A 406 29.09 -0.82 9.13
CA LEU A 406 29.55 -1.98 8.34
C LEU A 406 28.81 -2.12 7.01
N GLN A 407 27.81 -1.29 6.74
CA GLN A 407 27.07 -1.31 5.47
C GLN A 407 27.80 -0.48 4.39
N GLU A 408 27.92 -1.06 3.19
CA GLU A 408 28.51 -0.38 2.02
C GLU A 408 27.73 0.88 1.59
N LEU A 409 26.43 0.97 1.92
CA LEU A 409 25.54 2.06 1.57
C LEU A 409 25.08 2.84 2.82
N TYR A 410 26.04 3.38 3.56
CA TYR A 410 25.79 4.32 4.66
C TYR A 410 25.44 5.71 4.10
N ASP A 411 24.31 5.81 3.40
CA ASP A 411 23.83 7.06 2.82
C ASP A 411 22.36 7.27 3.15
N PHE A 412 22.11 8.19 4.06
CA PHE A 412 20.75 8.62 4.47
C PHE A 412 20.25 9.79 3.64
N SER A 413 20.97 10.21 2.61
CA SER A 413 20.55 11.35 1.81
C SER A 413 19.24 11.06 1.07
N THR A 414 18.29 11.96 1.22
CA THR A 414 17.07 12.01 0.42
C THR A 414 17.26 13.10 -0.63
N ASN A 415 17.34 12.72 -1.90
CA ASN A 415 17.37 13.70 -2.98
C ASN A 415 15.92 14.11 -3.29
N ASP A 416 15.50 15.26 -2.76
CA ASP A 416 14.38 15.98 -3.35
C ASP A 416 14.85 16.46 -4.76
N GLU A 417 14.24 15.91 -5.79
CA GLU A 417 14.60 16.24 -7.18
C GLU A 417 14.14 17.66 -7.50
N ILE A 418 15.05 18.64 -7.32
CA ILE A 418 14.82 19.99 -7.83
C ILE A 418 15.03 19.96 -9.33
N LEU A 419 13.98 20.20 -10.10
CA LEU A 419 14.00 20.14 -11.56
C LEU A 419 14.96 21.19 -12.16
N GLY A 420 15.07 22.33 -11.49
CA GLY A 420 16.00 23.40 -11.83
C GLY A 420 15.50 24.77 -11.39
N GLN A 421 16.25 25.80 -11.77
CA GLN A 421 15.90 27.19 -11.47
C GLN A 421 14.85 27.71 -12.45
N ILE A 422 13.70 28.19 -11.95
CA ILE A 422 12.60 28.74 -12.74
C ILE A 422 12.68 30.27 -12.81
N ASN A 423 12.28 30.86 -13.98
CA ASN A 423 12.00 32.26 -14.08
C ASN A 423 10.60 32.56 -13.51
N PRO A 424 10.45 33.54 -12.57
CA PRO A 424 9.14 33.91 -12.03
C PRO A 424 8.09 34.25 -13.10
N GLU A 425 8.50 34.82 -14.24
CA GLU A 425 7.62 35.16 -15.35
C GLU A 425 7.04 33.92 -16.05
N ALA A 426 7.70 32.78 -15.93
CA ALA A 426 7.19 31.51 -16.43
C ALA A 426 6.13 30.86 -15.53
N ILE A 427 5.88 31.44 -14.34
CA ILE A 427 4.88 30.91 -13.39
C ILE A 427 3.52 31.54 -13.74
N ASP A 428 2.83 30.94 -14.69
CA ASP A 428 1.51 31.33 -15.16
C ASP A 428 0.57 30.11 -15.32
N TYR A 429 -0.61 30.34 -15.87
CA TYR A 429 -1.60 29.27 -16.08
C TYR A 429 -1.13 28.19 -17.05
N GLU A 430 -0.36 28.53 -18.06
CA GLU A 430 0.18 27.57 -19.02
C GLU A 430 1.17 26.60 -18.35
N LEU A 431 1.99 27.09 -17.41
CA LEU A 431 2.83 26.20 -16.61
C LEU A 431 1.99 25.24 -15.78
N ILE A 432 0.88 25.70 -15.20
CA ILE A 432 -0.04 24.82 -14.43
C ILE A 432 -0.60 23.74 -15.34
N GLU A 433 -1.07 24.08 -16.53
CA GLU A 433 -1.58 23.13 -17.53
C GLU A 433 -0.51 22.09 -17.92
N ILE A 434 0.74 22.52 -18.10
CA ILE A 434 1.87 21.59 -18.35
C ILE A 434 2.03 20.63 -17.16
N LEU A 435 2.03 21.13 -15.93
CA LEU A 435 2.19 20.29 -14.75
C LEU A 435 1.02 19.31 -14.59
N GLU A 436 -0.21 19.76 -14.78
CA GLU A 436 -1.42 18.91 -14.73
C GLU A 436 -1.40 17.81 -15.81
N PHE A 437 -0.83 18.08 -16.98
CA PHE A 437 -0.67 17.04 -18.02
C PHE A 437 0.17 15.84 -17.56
N PHE A 438 1.16 16.07 -16.70
CA PHE A 438 2.03 15.02 -16.18
C PHE A 438 1.52 14.34 -14.89
N GLU A 439 0.38 14.77 -14.35
CA GLU A 439 -0.28 14.07 -13.24
C GLU A 439 -0.73 12.63 -13.64
N PRO A 440 -0.89 11.74 -12.66
CA PRO A 440 -0.70 11.90 -11.22
C PRO A 440 0.77 11.88 -10.81
N TYR A 441 1.09 12.64 -9.75
CA TYR A 441 2.42 12.64 -9.12
C TYR A 441 2.46 11.70 -7.92
N GLY A 442 3.53 10.92 -7.77
CA GLY A 442 3.76 9.96 -6.69
C GLY A 442 5.07 9.21 -6.89
N GLN A 443 5.10 7.92 -6.60
CA GLN A 443 6.32 7.11 -6.76
C GLN A 443 6.82 7.10 -8.20
N LYS A 444 8.12 7.35 -8.40
CA LYS A 444 8.81 7.47 -9.70
C LYS A 444 8.30 8.60 -10.62
N ASN A 445 7.33 9.37 -10.17
CA ASN A 445 6.90 10.61 -10.81
C ASN A 445 6.68 11.68 -9.72
N PRO A 446 7.75 12.14 -9.05
CA PRO A 446 7.62 13.12 -7.97
C PRO A 446 7.07 14.45 -8.50
N ARG A 447 6.30 15.16 -7.66
CA ARG A 447 5.85 16.51 -8.00
C ARG A 447 7.06 17.40 -8.22
N PRO A 448 7.16 18.10 -9.36
CA PRO A 448 8.34 18.91 -9.68
C PRO A 448 8.53 20.04 -8.66
N LEU A 449 9.75 20.16 -8.17
CA LEU A 449 10.19 21.29 -7.34
C LEU A 449 11.07 22.19 -8.17
N PHE A 450 10.89 23.50 -8.00
CA PHE A 450 11.66 24.52 -8.69
C PHE A 450 12.42 25.39 -7.70
N GLU A 451 13.63 25.80 -8.08
CA GLU A 451 14.42 26.76 -7.32
C GLU A 451 14.10 28.19 -7.81
N LEU A 452 13.80 29.07 -6.89
CA LEU A 452 13.64 30.50 -7.15
C LEU A 452 14.76 31.26 -6.42
N LYS A 453 15.74 31.78 -7.19
CA LYS A 453 16.87 32.56 -6.66
C LYS A 453 16.60 34.06 -6.70
N GLY A 454 17.15 34.77 -5.71
CA GLY A 454 17.14 36.22 -5.65
C GLY A 454 15.79 36.84 -5.32
N ALA A 455 14.86 36.06 -4.75
CA ALA A 455 13.59 36.58 -4.24
C ALA A 455 13.78 37.18 -2.84
N MET A 456 13.30 38.41 -2.64
CA MET A 456 13.30 39.06 -1.33
C MET A 456 11.97 38.86 -0.62
N VAL A 457 12.01 38.65 0.70
CA VAL A 457 10.79 38.58 1.53
C VAL A 457 10.22 39.97 1.70
N LYS A 458 9.10 40.27 1.08
CA LYS A 458 8.36 41.53 1.24
C LYS A 458 7.54 41.56 2.53
N SER A 459 6.92 40.43 2.88
CA SER A 459 6.21 40.27 4.14
C SER A 459 6.07 38.82 4.53
N ALA A 460 6.00 38.57 5.83
CA ALA A 460 5.70 37.26 6.41
C ALA A 460 4.64 37.43 7.51
N LYS A 461 3.58 36.58 7.48
CA LYS A 461 2.50 36.63 8.47
C LYS A 461 2.07 35.21 8.82
N ARG A 462 1.91 34.95 10.12
CA ARG A 462 1.28 33.71 10.61
C ARG A 462 -0.22 33.76 10.34
N ILE A 463 -0.78 32.65 9.88
CA ILE A 463 -2.19 32.50 9.51
C ILE A 463 -2.70 31.12 9.94
N GLY A 464 -4.02 30.92 9.87
CA GLY A 464 -4.71 29.68 10.21
C GLY A 464 -5.12 29.61 11.67
N LYS A 465 -5.85 28.54 12.03
CA LYS A 465 -6.15 28.23 13.43
C LYS A 465 -4.85 28.03 14.20
N GLU A 466 -4.70 28.66 15.36
CA GLU A 466 -3.51 28.60 16.21
C GLU A 466 -2.21 29.14 15.54
N GLU A 467 -2.34 29.99 14.51
CA GLU A 467 -1.20 30.59 13.79
C GLU A 467 -0.16 29.55 13.29
N SER A 468 -0.62 28.36 12.95
CA SER A 468 0.23 27.21 12.61
C SER A 468 0.84 27.28 11.21
N HIS A 469 0.42 28.23 10.37
CA HIS A 469 0.92 28.41 9.01
C HIS A 469 1.62 29.75 8.84
N LEU A 470 2.63 29.81 7.96
CA LEU A 470 3.35 31.03 7.62
C LEU A 470 3.05 31.41 6.16
N LYS A 471 2.40 32.56 5.93
CA LYS A 471 2.24 33.16 4.61
C LYS A 471 3.39 34.12 4.34
N ILE A 472 4.18 33.85 3.32
CA ILE A 472 5.29 34.68 2.89
C ILE A 472 4.93 35.28 1.53
N ILE A 473 5.11 36.59 1.39
CA ILE A 473 5.03 37.29 0.10
C ILE A 473 6.45 37.59 -0.33
N LEU A 474 6.80 37.08 -1.50
CA LEU A 474 8.11 37.32 -2.12
C LEU A 474 8.01 38.44 -3.15
N GLN A 475 9.06 39.19 -3.33
CA GLN A 475 9.26 40.15 -4.41
C GLN A 475 10.58 39.83 -5.08
N LYS A 476 10.61 39.89 -6.40
CA LYS A 476 11.83 39.85 -7.20
C LYS A 476 11.91 41.18 -7.94
N ASP A 477 13.10 41.79 -7.94
CA ASP A 477 13.41 43.00 -8.69
C ASP A 477 13.51 42.69 -10.18
#